data_aca26929926e486ccf3edd425373459f
#
_entry.id   aca26929926e486ccf3edd425373459f
#
_cell.length_a   1.000
_cell.length_b   1.000
_cell.length_c   1.000
_cell.angle_alpha   90.00
_cell.angle_beta   90.00
_cell.angle_gamma   90.00
#
_symmetry.space_group_name_H-M   'P 1'
#
loop_
_entity.id
_entity.type
_entity.pdbx_description
1 polymer ?
#
loop_
_entity_poly.entity_id
_entity_poly.type
_entity_poly.pdbx_seq_one_letter_code
_entity_poly.pdbx_strand_id
1 'polypeptide(L)'
;MRPPLPPLDTRVERFDLAVGTAAEFLRSAWEELRDVSFEIADMPQATDDDGIPRWQVLTEAKRIILFRLPIERLSHLHRNDELHRRMMIESCVFRAAAEYLDRDPWDLGPERFRFF
;
A
#
# COMPACT_ATOMS: atom_id res chain seq x y z
N MET A 1 28.73 12.07 -12.58
CA MET A 1 27.36 12.37 -12.98
C MET A 1 26.41 11.38 -12.34
N ARG A 2 25.29 11.84 -11.91
CA ARG A 2 24.35 11.00 -11.20
C ARG A 2 23.06 10.83 -12.02
N PRO A 3 22.50 9.62 -12.08
CA PRO A 3 21.27 9.42 -12.83
C PRO A 3 20.12 10.23 -12.20
N PRO A 4 19.19 10.71 -13.01
CA PRO A 4 18.06 11.50 -12.51
C PRO A 4 17.08 10.70 -11.65
N LEU A 5 17.03 9.38 -11.86
CA LEU A 5 16.12 8.50 -11.10
C LEU A 5 16.90 7.32 -10.55
N PRO A 6 16.49 6.80 -9.38
CA PRO A 6 17.11 5.58 -8.85
C PRO A 6 16.83 4.40 -9.78
N PRO A 7 17.67 3.38 -9.75
CA PRO A 7 17.43 2.16 -10.50
C PRO A 7 16.06 1.55 -10.17
N LEU A 8 15.51 0.81 -11.11
CA LEU A 8 14.20 0.19 -10.95
C LEU A 8 14.17 -0.73 -9.72
N ASP A 9 15.20 -1.56 -9.54
CA ASP A 9 15.25 -2.47 -8.39
C ASP A 9 15.27 -1.73 -7.06
N THR A 10 15.93 -0.56 -6.99
CA THR A 10 15.90 0.25 -5.78
C THR A 10 14.49 0.77 -5.50
N ARG A 11 13.76 1.16 -6.53
CA ARG A 11 12.38 1.62 -6.35
C ARG A 11 11.48 0.49 -5.89
N VAL A 12 11.67 -0.71 -6.45
CA VAL A 12 10.92 -1.89 -6.03
C VAL A 12 11.23 -2.21 -4.58
N GLU A 13 12.50 -2.17 -4.20
CA GLU A 13 12.89 -2.44 -2.83
C GLU A 13 12.30 -1.45 -1.84
N ARG A 14 12.25 -0.16 -2.22
CA ARG A 14 11.66 0.86 -1.37
C ARG A 14 10.15 0.66 -1.22
N PHE A 15 9.50 0.27 -2.30
CA PHE A 15 8.07 -0.04 -2.25
C PHE A 15 7.83 -1.22 -1.32
N ASP A 16 8.59 -2.29 -1.50
CA ASP A 16 8.47 -3.49 -0.68
C ASP A 16 8.70 -3.18 0.79
N LEU A 17 9.69 -2.34 1.08
CA LEU A 17 10.00 -1.96 2.45
C LEU A 17 8.86 -1.15 3.08
N ALA A 18 8.29 -0.21 2.32
CA ALA A 18 7.20 0.60 2.83
C ALA A 18 5.97 -0.26 3.12
N VAL A 19 5.63 -1.19 2.23
CA VAL A 19 4.53 -2.12 2.46
C VAL A 19 4.82 -3.00 3.67
N GLY A 20 6.03 -3.55 3.75
CA GLY A 20 6.40 -4.43 4.84
C GLY A 20 6.36 -3.74 6.20
N THR A 21 6.82 -2.50 6.26
CA THR A 21 6.79 -1.72 7.50
C THR A 21 5.37 -1.46 7.96
N ALA A 22 4.51 -1.04 7.03
CA ALA A 22 3.11 -0.77 7.36
C ALA A 22 2.38 -2.05 7.76
N ALA A 23 2.63 -3.15 7.05
CA ALA A 23 2.01 -4.43 7.36
C ALA A 23 2.41 -4.93 8.73
N GLU A 24 3.69 -4.79 9.08
CA GLU A 24 4.18 -5.23 10.39
C GLU A 24 3.55 -4.43 11.51
N PHE A 25 3.44 -3.13 11.33
CA PHE A 25 2.75 -2.29 12.31
C PHE A 25 1.31 -2.74 12.50
N LEU A 26 0.60 -2.97 11.40
CA LEU A 26 -0.80 -3.37 11.47
C LEU A 26 -0.98 -4.73 12.12
N ARG A 27 -0.10 -5.67 11.82
CA ARG A 27 -0.17 -7.00 12.44
C ARG A 27 0.07 -6.94 13.94
N SER A 28 0.95 -6.06 14.37
CA SER A 28 1.21 -5.91 15.80
C SER A 28 0.09 -5.19 16.52
N ALA A 29 -0.61 -4.29 15.85
CA ALA A 29 -1.67 -3.50 16.46
C ALA A 29 -3.03 -4.18 16.42
N TRP A 30 -3.28 -5.04 15.42
CA TRP A 30 -4.58 -5.66 15.22
C TRP A 30 -4.46 -7.17 15.13
N GLU A 31 -5.02 -7.84 16.11
CA GLU A 31 -4.96 -9.30 16.17
C GLU A 31 -5.57 -9.95 14.93
N GLU A 32 -6.64 -9.37 14.41
CA GLU A 32 -7.32 -9.89 13.23
C GLU A 32 -6.44 -9.90 11.99
N LEU A 33 -5.34 -9.14 11.98
CA LEU A 33 -4.43 -9.06 10.85
C LEU A 33 -3.21 -9.95 10.99
N ARG A 34 -3.05 -10.66 12.09
CA ARG A 34 -1.86 -11.47 12.33
C ARG A 34 -1.68 -12.56 11.29
N ASP A 35 -2.77 -13.17 10.87
CA ASP A 35 -2.73 -14.28 9.92
C ASP A 35 -2.93 -13.83 8.48
N VAL A 36 -3.02 -12.53 8.24
CA VAL A 36 -3.24 -12.00 6.91
C VAL A 36 -1.92 -11.88 6.17
N SER A 37 -1.89 -12.33 4.93
CA SER A 37 -0.75 -12.20 4.06
C SER A 37 -0.85 -10.88 3.29
N PHE A 38 0.15 -10.02 3.44
CA PHE A 38 0.26 -8.78 2.66
C PHE A 38 1.20 -9.06 1.50
N GLU A 39 0.66 -9.03 0.29
CA GLU A 39 1.38 -9.42 -0.91
C GLU A 39 1.51 -8.24 -1.87
N ILE A 40 2.49 -8.30 -2.74
CA ILE A 40 2.72 -7.25 -3.71
C ILE A 40 2.72 -7.87 -5.10
N ALA A 41 1.99 -7.24 -6.01
CA ALA A 41 2.00 -7.60 -7.43
C ALA A 41 2.18 -6.33 -8.24
N ASP A 42 2.59 -6.47 -9.49
CA ASP A 42 2.82 -5.28 -10.33
C ASP A 42 1.51 -4.65 -10.79
N MET A 43 0.59 -5.47 -11.30
CA MET A 43 -0.67 -5.01 -11.85
C MET A 43 -1.77 -6.00 -11.53
N PRO A 44 -3.01 -5.55 -11.40
CA PRO A 44 -4.13 -6.50 -11.27
C PRO A 44 -4.33 -7.25 -12.58
N GLN A 45 -4.89 -8.45 -12.49
CA GLN A 45 -5.18 -9.26 -13.65
C GLN A 45 -6.34 -8.72 -14.47
N ALA A 46 -7.25 -8.01 -13.81
CA ALA A 46 -8.40 -7.42 -14.47
C ALA A 46 -8.67 -6.04 -13.91
N THR A 47 -9.23 -5.17 -14.75
CA THR A 47 -9.69 -3.86 -14.32
C THR A 47 -11.20 -3.87 -14.28
N ASP A 48 -11.76 -3.07 -13.38
CA ASP A 48 -13.21 -2.91 -13.33
C ASP A 48 -13.62 -1.57 -13.94
N ASP A 49 -14.90 -1.26 -13.88
CA ASP A 49 -15.44 -0.05 -14.48
C ASP A 49 -14.93 1.21 -13.78
N ASP A 50 -14.49 1.09 -12.56
CA ASP A 50 -13.98 2.23 -11.78
C ASP A 50 -12.51 2.50 -12.02
N GLY A 51 -11.87 1.73 -12.91
CA GLY A 51 -10.48 1.93 -13.27
C GLY A 51 -9.58 0.83 -12.73
N ILE A 52 -8.30 1.14 -12.62
CA ILE A 52 -7.31 0.17 -12.17
C ILE A 52 -7.22 0.21 -10.65
N PRO A 53 -7.56 -0.89 -9.96
CA PRO A 53 -7.48 -0.90 -8.50
C PRO A 53 -6.03 -0.82 -8.02
N ARG A 54 -5.86 -0.24 -6.84
CA ARG A 54 -4.55 -0.13 -6.20
C ARG A 54 -4.28 -1.29 -5.25
N TRP A 55 -5.32 -1.97 -4.82
CA TRP A 55 -5.20 -3.17 -3.99
C TRP A 55 -6.39 -4.08 -4.21
N GLN A 56 -6.25 -5.31 -3.72
CA GLN A 56 -7.33 -6.28 -3.73
C GLN A 56 -7.36 -6.97 -2.38
N VAL A 57 -8.55 -7.09 -1.81
CA VAL A 57 -8.75 -7.73 -0.51
C VAL A 57 -9.49 -9.05 -0.73
N LEU A 58 -8.88 -10.13 -0.25
CA LEU A 58 -9.44 -11.47 -0.34
C LEU A 58 -9.66 -11.98 1.09
N THR A 59 -10.80 -11.65 1.66
CA THR A 59 -11.08 -11.89 3.08
C THR A 59 -11.05 -13.37 3.43
N GLU A 60 -11.66 -14.20 2.61
CA GLU A 60 -11.72 -15.63 2.89
C GLU A 60 -10.35 -16.30 2.78
N ALA A 61 -9.52 -15.81 1.86
CA ALA A 61 -8.17 -16.33 1.68
C ALA A 61 -7.17 -15.70 2.65
N LYS A 62 -7.60 -14.70 3.41
CA LYS A 62 -6.75 -13.94 4.34
C LYS A 62 -5.55 -13.32 3.61
N ARG A 63 -5.85 -12.67 2.48
CA ARG A 63 -4.83 -12.04 1.65
C ARG A 63 -5.21 -10.62 1.32
N ILE A 64 -4.21 -9.75 1.32
CA ILE A 64 -4.31 -8.38 0.84
C ILE A 64 -3.20 -8.20 -0.18
N ILE A 65 -3.55 -7.80 -1.39
CA ILE A 65 -2.58 -7.63 -2.48
C ILE A 65 -2.48 -6.16 -2.83
N LEU A 66 -1.28 -5.60 -2.77
CA LEU A 66 -1.01 -4.22 -3.15
C LEU A 66 -0.42 -4.22 -4.56
N PHE A 67 -0.96 -3.38 -5.45
CA PHE A 67 -0.49 -3.31 -6.83
C PHE A 67 0.49 -2.14 -6.98
N ARG A 68 1.75 -2.47 -7.23
CA ARG A 68 2.84 -1.52 -7.21
C ARG A 68 2.68 -0.40 -8.24
N LEU A 69 2.37 -0.76 -9.49
CA LEU A 69 2.33 0.24 -10.55
C LEU A 69 1.20 1.24 -10.39
N PRO A 70 -0.04 0.82 -10.10
CA PRO A 70 -1.10 1.81 -9.85
C PRO A 70 -0.81 2.72 -8.67
N ILE A 71 -0.22 2.19 -7.59
CA ILE A 71 0.08 2.99 -6.41
C ILE A 71 1.19 4.00 -6.71
N GLU A 72 2.24 3.58 -7.41
CA GLU A 72 3.33 4.48 -7.77
C GLU A 72 2.84 5.58 -8.72
N ARG A 73 1.92 5.25 -9.63
CA ARG A 73 1.34 6.24 -10.52
C ARG A 73 0.56 7.29 -9.74
N LEU A 74 -0.16 6.86 -8.71
CA LEU A 74 -0.90 7.77 -7.86
C LEU A 74 0.04 8.76 -7.16
N SER A 75 1.14 8.28 -6.61
CA SER A 75 2.09 9.15 -5.91
C SER A 75 2.73 10.15 -6.86
N HIS A 76 2.94 9.79 -8.11
CA HIS A 76 3.49 10.67 -9.12
C HIS A 76 2.59 11.86 -9.42
N LEU A 77 1.28 11.67 -9.33
CA LEU A 77 0.32 12.74 -9.62
C LEU A 77 0.31 13.82 -8.55
N HIS A 78 0.83 13.55 -7.36
CA HIS A 78 0.82 14.49 -6.25
C HIS A 78 2.15 15.17 -6.08
N ARG A 79 3.14 14.43 -5.66
CA ARG A 79 4.48 14.94 -5.45
C ARG A 79 5.50 13.86 -5.72
N ASN A 80 6.63 14.27 -6.27
CA ASN A 80 7.67 13.31 -6.64
C ASN A 80 8.83 13.36 -5.65
N ASP A 81 8.53 13.42 -4.35
CA ASP A 81 9.57 13.28 -3.34
C ASP A 81 9.40 11.96 -2.61
N GLU A 82 10.48 11.51 -2.01
CA GLU A 82 10.55 10.19 -1.41
C GLU A 82 9.62 10.03 -0.21
N LEU A 83 9.58 11.04 0.65
CA LEU A 83 8.74 11.01 1.83
C LEU A 83 7.26 10.91 1.44
N HIS A 84 6.86 11.73 0.49
CA HIS A 84 5.46 11.75 0.05
C HIS A 84 5.07 10.42 -0.59
N ARG A 85 5.96 9.85 -1.40
CA ARG A 85 5.73 8.55 -2.02
C ARG A 85 5.55 7.46 -0.98
N ARG A 86 6.41 7.45 0.02
CA ARG A 86 6.33 6.49 1.10
C ARG A 86 5.01 6.62 1.86
N MET A 87 4.59 7.85 2.16
CA MET A 87 3.34 8.08 2.86
C MET A 87 2.14 7.61 2.04
N MET A 88 2.19 7.80 0.73
CA MET A 88 1.12 7.32 -0.15
C MET A 88 1.04 5.79 -0.16
N ILE A 89 2.18 5.13 -0.20
CA ILE A 89 2.22 3.67 -0.15
C ILE A 89 1.65 3.16 1.17
N GLU A 90 2.09 3.73 2.28
CA GLU A 90 1.60 3.34 3.60
C GLU A 90 0.10 3.58 3.73
N SER A 91 -0.37 4.70 3.19
CA SER A 91 -1.80 5.00 3.20
C SER A 91 -2.61 3.94 2.47
N CYS A 92 -2.11 3.46 1.33
CA CYS A 92 -2.79 2.40 0.59
C CYS A 92 -2.86 1.11 1.40
N VAL A 93 -1.77 0.75 2.09
CA VAL A 93 -1.75 -0.45 2.92
C VAL A 93 -2.79 -0.36 4.03
N PHE A 94 -2.85 0.80 4.70
CA PHE A 94 -3.82 0.99 5.78
C PHE A 94 -5.26 0.96 5.29
N ARG A 95 -5.51 1.56 4.12
CA ARG A 95 -6.85 1.55 3.54
C ARG A 95 -7.28 0.15 3.14
N ALA A 96 -6.35 -0.63 2.58
CA ALA A 96 -6.64 -2.01 2.23
C ALA A 96 -6.95 -2.83 3.49
N ALA A 97 -6.18 -2.63 4.55
CA ALA A 97 -6.42 -3.31 5.82
C ALA A 97 -7.76 -2.91 6.42
N ALA A 98 -8.12 -1.63 6.32
CA ALA A 98 -9.42 -1.16 6.80
C ALA A 98 -10.56 -1.83 6.04
N GLU A 99 -10.42 -1.97 4.74
CA GLU A 99 -11.41 -2.69 3.94
C GLU A 99 -11.52 -4.14 4.38
N TYR A 100 -10.39 -4.79 4.62
CA TYR A 100 -10.38 -6.17 5.11
C TYR A 100 -11.13 -6.30 6.44
N LEU A 101 -10.93 -5.35 7.34
CA LEU A 101 -11.55 -5.36 8.67
C LEU A 101 -12.96 -4.77 8.70
N ASP A 102 -13.41 -4.23 7.57
CA ASP A 102 -14.68 -3.51 7.48
C ASP A 102 -14.74 -2.38 8.50
N ARG A 103 -13.69 -1.57 8.54
CA ARG A 103 -13.55 -0.44 9.44
C ARG A 103 -13.11 0.80 8.67
N ASP A 104 -13.26 1.95 9.32
CA ASP A 104 -12.77 3.21 8.78
C ASP A 104 -11.25 3.26 8.93
N PRO A 105 -10.50 3.69 7.90
CA PRO A 105 -9.05 3.79 7.99
C PRO A 105 -8.56 4.63 9.18
N TRP A 106 -9.34 5.62 9.58
CA TRP A 106 -8.99 6.46 10.73
C TRP A 106 -8.89 5.69 12.03
N ASP A 107 -9.62 4.57 12.14
CA ASP A 107 -9.60 3.74 13.33
C ASP A 107 -8.31 2.95 13.47
N LEU A 108 -7.58 2.74 12.37
CA LEU A 108 -6.39 1.91 12.37
C LEU A 108 -5.12 2.66 12.74
N GLY A 109 -5.09 3.95 12.50
CA GLY A 109 -3.91 4.75 12.80
C GLY A 109 -4.15 6.20 12.44
N PRO A 110 -5.03 6.87 13.18
CA PRO A 110 -5.45 8.23 12.79
C PRO A 110 -4.30 9.22 12.71
N GLU A 111 -3.29 9.06 13.54
CA GLU A 111 -2.16 9.97 13.52
C GLU A 111 -1.40 9.90 12.19
N ARG A 112 -1.35 8.73 11.57
CA ARG A 112 -0.62 8.52 10.34
C ARG A 112 -1.38 8.99 9.10
N PHE A 113 -2.70 9.13 9.21
CA PHE A 113 -3.55 9.43 8.06
C PHE A 113 -4.19 10.79 8.11
N ARG A 114 -3.73 11.63 9.01
CA ARG A 114 -4.31 12.94 9.19
C ARG A 114 -4.26 13.78 7.92
N PHE A 115 -3.30 13.51 7.04
CA PHE A 115 -3.07 14.32 5.86
C PHE A 115 -3.50 13.67 4.54
N PHE A 116 -4.22 12.58 4.60
CA PHE A 116 -4.64 11.88 3.38
C PHE A 116 -6.13 11.89 3.17
#